data_6c981b6fb8e6eef364d5a54d4acfdfb4
#
_entry.id   6c981b6fb8e6eef364d5a54d4acfdfb4
#
_cell.length_a   1.000
_cell.length_b   1.000
_cell.length_c   1.000
_cell.angle_alpha   90.00
_cell.angle_beta   90.00
_cell.angle_gamma   90.00
#
_symmetry.space_group_name_H-M   'P 1'
#
loop_
_entity.id
_entity.type
_entity.pdbx_description
1 polymer ?
#
loop_
_entity_poly.entity_id
_entity_poly.type
_entity_poly.pdbx_seq_one_letter_code
_entity_poly.pdbx_strand_id
1 'polypeptide(L)'
;MTLTLKHLRHAVVLAETGTYNAAAERLHISQPTLSRSIQTLESRVGARLFDRTPAGVQLTEIGSILVDSGRGLLGNASELEREITLALGLDIGLLRVGVAPYPAVLSVGIACGRLTARHPGLKVDVQVGDWLFLTQEVLEARIDIAICELSVAREYDRLVTEALPRHPGYLVVRPQHPLAGQPRLDLEQVLAYPLVASSLPERIKQLKTSIRVDTLDLVRSIVIGSDAVGLLAGADEVAEEAKRGRMVALDLELPWLHTEYGFIRLRDRTPSPAETAFMQIARDVEQEVAHRNSAAAE
;
A
#
# COMPACT_ATOMS: atom_id res chain seq x y z
N MET A 1 -19.03 31.85 -10.68
CA MET A 1 -18.93 30.40 -10.45
C MET A 1 -18.16 30.18 -9.16
N THR A 2 -18.79 29.60 -8.13
CA THR A 2 -18.09 29.35 -6.84
C THR A 2 -17.99 27.85 -6.63
N LEU A 3 -16.84 27.27 -6.97
CA LEU A 3 -16.48 25.91 -6.66
C LEU A 3 -16.02 25.84 -5.19
N THR A 4 -16.33 24.75 -4.49
CA THR A 4 -15.82 24.50 -3.13
C THR A 4 -15.07 23.18 -3.11
N LEU A 5 -14.05 23.05 -2.26
CA LEU A 5 -13.30 21.80 -2.06
C LEU A 5 -14.23 20.62 -1.74
N LYS A 6 -15.31 20.87 -0.99
CA LYS A 6 -16.32 19.84 -0.69
C LYS A 6 -16.95 19.28 -1.97
N HIS A 7 -17.38 20.15 -2.89
CA HIS A 7 -17.98 19.72 -4.16
C HIS A 7 -16.97 18.96 -5.04
N LEU A 8 -15.71 19.44 -5.09
CA LEU A 8 -14.63 18.76 -5.83
C LEU A 8 -14.38 17.38 -5.25
N ARG A 9 -14.28 17.25 -3.92
CA ARG A 9 -14.09 15.95 -3.24
C ARG A 9 -15.23 14.99 -3.57
N HIS A 10 -16.48 15.45 -3.56
CA HIS A 10 -17.63 14.63 -3.91
C HIS A 10 -17.58 14.14 -5.36
N ALA A 11 -17.16 14.99 -6.31
CA ALA A 11 -17.02 14.62 -7.70
C ALA A 11 -15.87 13.62 -7.92
N VAL A 12 -14.71 13.87 -7.31
CA VAL A 12 -13.55 12.98 -7.40
C VAL A 12 -13.88 11.59 -6.85
N VAL A 13 -14.46 11.52 -5.65
CA VAL A 13 -14.83 10.22 -5.03
C VAL A 13 -15.91 9.49 -5.84
N LEU A 14 -16.88 10.19 -6.42
CA LEU A 14 -17.87 9.58 -7.30
C LEU A 14 -17.24 9.01 -8.57
N ALA A 15 -16.29 9.72 -9.16
CA ALA A 15 -15.55 9.21 -10.33
C ALA A 15 -14.73 7.95 -10.01
N GLU A 16 -14.11 7.89 -8.82
CA GLU A 16 -13.30 6.76 -8.38
C GLU A 16 -14.12 5.51 -8.04
N THR A 17 -15.30 5.69 -7.47
CA THR A 17 -16.15 4.57 -7.01
C THR A 17 -17.17 4.12 -8.06
N GLY A 18 -17.41 4.91 -9.09
CA GLY A 18 -18.31 4.61 -10.19
C GLY A 18 -19.81 4.56 -9.84
N THR A 19 -20.20 4.63 -8.56
CA THR A 19 -21.61 4.62 -8.15
C THR A 19 -21.89 5.58 -7.01
N TYR A 20 -23.10 6.16 -7.01
CA TYR A 20 -23.52 7.08 -5.92
C TYR A 20 -23.55 6.40 -4.54
N ASN A 21 -23.89 5.12 -4.46
CA ASN A 21 -23.95 4.42 -3.19
C ASN A 21 -22.56 4.20 -2.60
N ALA A 22 -21.63 3.67 -3.36
CA ALA A 22 -20.25 3.46 -2.91
C ALA A 22 -19.55 4.79 -2.58
N ALA A 23 -19.78 5.84 -3.38
CA ALA A 23 -19.25 7.17 -3.10
C ALA A 23 -19.80 7.77 -1.80
N ALA A 24 -21.10 7.63 -1.57
CA ALA A 24 -21.75 8.14 -0.35
C ALA A 24 -21.24 7.41 0.90
N GLU A 25 -21.06 6.09 0.82
CA GLU A 25 -20.48 5.27 1.88
C GLU A 25 -19.04 5.71 2.19
N ARG A 26 -18.19 5.84 1.16
CA ARG A 26 -16.80 6.30 1.30
C ARG A 26 -16.67 7.71 1.86
N LEU A 27 -17.67 8.58 1.58
CA LEU A 27 -17.74 9.96 2.10
C LEU A 27 -18.44 10.05 3.46
N HIS A 28 -18.95 8.96 4.00
CA HIS A 28 -19.76 8.92 5.25
C HIS A 28 -20.96 9.89 5.24
N ILE A 29 -21.65 9.96 4.08
CA ILE A 29 -22.85 10.77 3.91
C ILE A 29 -23.99 9.94 3.28
N SER A 30 -25.22 10.47 3.31
CA SER A 30 -26.32 9.80 2.62
C SER A 30 -26.24 9.99 1.09
N GLN A 31 -26.67 8.98 0.32
CA GLN A 31 -26.73 9.08 -1.13
C GLN A 31 -27.54 10.30 -1.64
N PRO A 32 -28.71 10.67 -1.06
CA PRO A 32 -29.40 11.90 -1.45
C PRO A 32 -28.57 13.17 -1.24
N THR A 33 -27.76 13.22 -0.18
CA THR A 33 -26.85 14.34 0.08
C THR A 33 -25.79 14.46 -0.99
N LEU A 34 -25.17 13.34 -1.39
CA LEU A 34 -24.20 13.31 -2.47
C LEU A 34 -24.85 13.74 -3.79
N SER A 35 -26.00 13.16 -4.13
CA SER A 35 -26.73 13.50 -5.37
C SER A 35 -27.03 14.99 -5.50
N ARG A 36 -27.53 15.62 -4.42
CA ARG A 36 -27.75 17.06 -4.38
C ARG A 36 -26.46 17.87 -4.54
N SER A 37 -25.38 17.40 -3.93
CA SER A 37 -24.08 18.07 -4.04
C SER A 37 -23.56 18.06 -5.48
N ILE A 38 -23.65 16.92 -6.19
CA ILE A 38 -23.26 16.81 -7.59
C ILE A 38 -24.16 17.67 -8.48
N GLN A 39 -25.48 17.62 -8.30
CA GLN A 39 -26.42 18.48 -9.05
C GLN A 39 -26.13 19.98 -8.84
N THR A 40 -25.79 20.39 -7.61
CA THR A 40 -25.40 21.76 -7.31
C THR A 40 -24.11 22.12 -8.05
N LEU A 41 -23.14 21.20 -8.11
CA LEU A 41 -21.88 21.40 -8.82
C LEU A 41 -22.13 21.54 -10.33
N GLU A 42 -22.88 20.63 -10.93
CA GLU A 42 -23.27 20.67 -12.35
C GLU A 42 -24.01 21.95 -12.72
N SER A 43 -24.96 22.39 -11.88
CA SER A 43 -25.66 23.65 -12.06
C SER A 43 -24.74 24.87 -12.02
N ARG A 44 -23.70 24.86 -11.18
CA ARG A 44 -22.70 25.93 -11.08
C ARG A 44 -21.71 25.93 -12.24
N VAL A 45 -21.34 24.75 -12.74
CA VAL A 45 -20.49 24.58 -13.91
C VAL A 45 -21.25 24.89 -15.20
N GLY A 46 -22.57 24.67 -15.22
CA GLY A 46 -23.44 24.85 -16.40
C GLY A 46 -23.39 23.66 -17.35
N ALA A 47 -22.82 22.52 -16.91
CA ALA A 47 -22.73 21.30 -17.71
C ALA A 47 -22.86 20.07 -16.83
N ARG A 48 -23.29 18.94 -17.43
CA ARG A 48 -23.24 17.64 -16.77
C ARG A 48 -21.79 17.20 -16.65
N LEU A 49 -21.47 16.62 -15.50
CA LEU A 49 -20.15 16.07 -15.19
C LEU A 49 -20.17 14.53 -15.28
N PHE A 50 -21.36 13.94 -15.07
CA PHE A 50 -21.55 12.51 -15.04
C PHE A 50 -22.75 12.10 -15.91
N ASP A 51 -22.55 11.07 -16.74
CA ASP A 51 -23.60 10.36 -17.43
C ASP A 51 -23.99 9.10 -16.65
N ARG A 52 -25.30 8.83 -16.58
CA ARG A 52 -25.81 7.63 -15.94
C ARG A 52 -25.79 6.45 -16.92
N THR A 53 -25.24 5.34 -16.49
CA THR A 53 -25.21 4.10 -17.24
C THR A 53 -25.85 2.97 -16.42
N PRO A 54 -26.23 1.84 -17.02
CA PRO A 54 -26.73 0.68 -16.27
C PRO A 54 -25.73 0.13 -15.26
N ALA A 55 -24.41 0.38 -15.47
CA ALA A 55 -23.33 -0.05 -14.59
C ALA A 55 -22.93 0.99 -13.52
N GLY A 56 -23.55 2.19 -13.53
CA GLY A 56 -23.22 3.26 -12.60
C GLY A 56 -23.12 4.63 -13.26
N VAL A 57 -22.02 5.34 -13.06
CA VAL A 57 -21.77 6.65 -13.68
C VAL A 57 -20.45 6.65 -14.46
N GLN A 58 -20.41 7.45 -15.53
CA GLN A 58 -19.22 7.72 -16.33
C GLN A 58 -19.01 9.23 -16.42
N LEU A 59 -17.74 9.65 -16.47
CA LEU A 59 -17.41 11.06 -16.65
C LEU A 59 -17.74 11.52 -18.07
N THR A 60 -18.31 12.73 -18.16
CA THR A 60 -18.32 13.49 -19.40
C THR A 60 -16.93 14.09 -19.66
N GLU A 61 -16.68 14.66 -20.83
CA GLU A 61 -15.45 15.39 -21.13
C GLU A 61 -15.20 16.52 -20.11
N ILE A 62 -16.23 17.31 -19.80
CA ILE A 62 -16.15 18.37 -18.79
C ILE A 62 -15.95 17.78 -17.39
N GLY A 63 -16.57 16.63 -17.12
CA GLY A 63 -16.37 15.88 -15.87
C GLY A 63 -14.93 15.44 -15.69
N SER A 64 -14.27 14.93 -16.72
CA SER A 64 -12.86 14.54 -16.70
C SER A 64 -11.95 15.74 -16.36
N ILE A 65 -12.12 16.85 -17.10
CA ILE A 65 -11.35 18.08 -16.84
C ILE A 65 -11.50 18.54 -15.38
N LEU A 66 -12.74 18.55 -14.86
CA LEU A 66 -13.00 18.99 -13.49
C LEU A 66 -12.42 18.03 -12.45
N VAL A 67 -12.53 16.72 -12.65
CA VAL A 67 -12.00 15.71 -11.72
C VAL A 67 -10.47 15.76 -11.71
N ASP A 68 -9.81 15.82 -12.87
CA ASP A 68 -8.35 15.85 -12.97
C ASP A 68 -7.76 17.12 -12.34
N SER A 69 -8.33 18.28 -12.66
CA SER A 69 -7.93 19.54 -12.01
C SER A 69 -8.32 19.57 -10.53
N GLY A 70 -9.47 18.98 -10.18
CA GLY A 70 -9.98 18.91 -8.81
C GLY A 70 -9.08 18.11 -7.87
N ARG A 71 -8.46 17.03 -8.36
CA ARG A 71 -7.46 16.26 -7.61
C ARG A 71 -6.27 17.12 -7.20
N GLY A 72 -5.72 17.90 -8.13
CA GLY A 72 -4.62 18.81 -7.84
C GLY A 72 -4.98 19.86 -6.79
N LEU A 73 -6.18 20.46 -6.87
CA LEU A 73 -6.64 21.44 -5.89
C LEU A 73 -6.87 20.83 -4.50
N LEU A 74 -7.39 19.62 -4.43
CA LEU A 74 -7.54 18.89 -3.15
C LEU A 74 -6.18 18.53 -2.53
N GLY A 75 -5.21 18.15 -3.36
CA GLY A 75 -3.82 17.93 -2.92
C GLY A 75 -3.19 19.21 -2.34
N ASN A 76 -3.33 20.34 -3.04
CA ASN A 76 -2.81 21.63 -2.57
C ASN A 76 -3.48 22.10 -1.27
N ALA A 77 -4.78 21.84 -1.11
CA ALA A 77 -5.47 22.16 0.14
C ALA A 77 -4.95 21.33 1.31
N SER A 78 -4.71 20.04 1.11
CA SER A 78 -4.11 19.17 2.11
C SER A 78 -2.68 19.62 2.46
N GLU A 79 -1.92 20.10 1.46
CA GLU A 79 -0.58 20.63 1.68
C GLU A 79 -0.60 21.90 2.54
N LEU A 80 -1.52 22.83 2.28
CA LEU A 80 -1.69 24.03 3.10
C LEU A 80 -2.04 23.69 4.56
N GLU A 81 -2.95 22.73 4.78
CA GLU A 81 -3.27 22.23 6.12
C GLU A 81 -2.03 21.67 6.82
N ARG A 82 -1.19 20.95 6.10
CA ARG A 82 0.06 20.39 6.59
C ARG A 82 1.07 21.48 6.94
N GLU A 83 1.27 22.49 6.07
CA GLU A 83 2.17 23.62 6.34
C GLU A 83 1.77 24.40 7.59
N ILE A 84 0.47 24.61 7.77
CA ILE A 84 -0.07 25.25 9.00
C ILE A 84 0.24 24.37 10.21
N THR A 85 0.04 23.07 10.12
CA THR A 85 0.34 22.11 11.21
C THR A 85 1.83 22.12 11.56
N LEU A 86 2.71 22.18 10.55
CA LEU A 86 4.16 22.32 10.72
C LEU A 86 4.51 23.62 11.47
N ALA A 87 3.92 24.73 11.05
CA ALA A 87 4.18 26.05 11.64
C ALA A 87 3.73 26.14 13.10
N LEU A 88 2.67 25.41 13.45
CA LEU A 88 2.13 25.38 14.83
C LEU A 88 2.89 24.43 15.75
N GLY A 89 3.82 23.60 15.24
CA GLY A 89 4.63 22.67 16.05
C GLY A 89 3.80 21.66 16.87
N LEU A 90 2.56 21.38 16.45
CA LEU A 90 1.64 20.54 17.19
C LEU A 90 1.84 19.05 16.84
N ASP A 91 1.95 18.21 17.85
CA ASP A 91 1.85 16.74 17.76
C ASP A 91 0.42 16.26 17.33
N ILE A 92 -0.37 17.17 16.81
CA ILE A 92 -1.75 16.94 16.41
C ILE A 92 -1.80 16.99 14.89
N GLY A 93 -1.97 15.84 14.24
CA GLY A 93 -2.04 15.76 12.79
C GLY A 93 -2.55 14.42 12.31
N LEU A 94 -2.68 14.28 11.00
CA LEU A 94 -2.98 13.03 10.33
C LEU A 94 -1.78 12.67 9.46
N LEU A 95 -1.18 11.50 9.72
CA LEU A 95 -0.17 10.89 8.87
C LEU A 95 -0.82 9.80 8.02
N ARG A 96 -0.74 9.91 6.70
CA ARG A 96 -1.24 8.93 5.75
C ARG A 96 -0.07 8.11 5.21
N VAL A 97 -0.08 6.82 5.53
CA VAL A 97 0.98 5.87 5.17
C VAL A 97 0.45 4.85 4.19
N GLY A 98 1.06 4.76 3.02
CA GLY A 98 0.85 3.65 2.10
C GLY A 98 1.85 2.53 2.38
N VAL A 99 1.43 1.28 2.30
CA VAL A 99 2.33 0.17 2.57
C VAL A 99 2.04 -1.05 1.71
N ALA A 100 3.08 -1.66 1.14
CA ALA A 100 2.96 -2.94 0.45
C ALA A 100 2.81 -4.10 1.46
N PRO A 101 2.26 -5.26 1.06
CA PRO A 101 1.94 -6.36 1.96
C PRO A 101 3.11 -6.86 2.81
N TYR A 102 4.33 -6.96 2.26
CA TYR A 102 5.50 -7.45 3.00
C TYR A 102 5.96 -6.47 4.10
N PRO A 103 6.26 -5.20 3.82
CA PRO A 103 6.64 -4.26 4.87
C PRO A 103 5.50 -3.99 5.88
N ALA A 104 4.23 -4.16 5.50
CA ALA A 104 3.12 -4.06 6.44
C ALA A 104 3.26 -5.02 7.63
N VAL A 105 3.67 -6.27 7.35
CA VAL A 105 3.86 -7.32 8.37
C VAL A 105 5.23 -7.22 9.04
N LEU A 106 6.28 -6.95 8.26
CA LEU A 106 7.66 -6.98 8.78
C LEU A 106 7.96 -5.83 9.74
N SER A 107 7.54 -4.62 9.42
CA SER A 107 8.04 -3.42 10.12
C SER A 107 6.99 -2.35 10.39
N VAL A 108 6.10 -2.05 9.44
CA VAL A 108 5.22 -0.88 9.52
C VAL A 108 4.24 -0.96 10.69
N GLY A 109 3.69 -2.14 10.97
CA GLY A 109 2.83 -2.35 12.13
C GLY A 109 3.54 -1.99 13.44
N ILE A 110 4.78 -2.44 13.61
CA ILE A 110 5.63 -2.13 14.78
C ILE A 110 5.95 -0.62 14.82
N ALA A 111 6.32 -0.05 13.67
CA ALA A 111 6.64 1.39 13.58
C ALA A 111 5.45 2.27 13.95
N CYS A 112 4.25 1.95 13.48
CA CYS A 112 3.01 2.65 13.86
C CYS A 112 2.73 2.52 15.36
N GLY A 113 2.90 1.33 15.94
CA GLY A 113 2.75 1.12 17.38
C GLY A 113 3.71 1.99 18.19
N ARG A 114 4.98 2.05 17.81
CA ARG A 114 6.00 2.90 18.47
C ARG A 114 5.71 4.39 18.28
N LEU A 115 5.25 4.78 17.09
CA LEU A 115 4.91 6.17 16.78
C LEU A 115 3.74 6.66 17.65
N THR A 116 2.65 5.90 17.70
CA THR A 116 1.46 6.27 18.49
C THR A 116 1.72 6.26 19.98
N ALA A 117 2.61 5.39 20.47
CA ALA A 117 3.05 5.40 21.88
C ALA A 117 3.84 6.67 22.24
N ARG A 118 4.63 7.21 21.32
CA ARG A 118 5.40 8.46 21.52
C ARG A 118 4.56 9.72 21.27
N HIS A 119 3.59 9.66 20.39
CA HIS A 119 2.75 10.76 19.92
C HIS A 119 1.26 10.38 19.96
N PRO A 120 0.66 10.28 21.18
CA PRO A 120 -0.72 9.76 21.34
C PRO A 120 -1.80 10.65 20.73
N GLY A 121 -1.50 11.92 20.42
CA GLY A 121 -2.41 12.82 19.71
C GLY A 121 -2.38 12.70 18.19
N LEU A 122 -1.40 11.97 17.64
CA LEU A 122 -1.26 11.77 16.20
C LEU A 122 -2.24 10.72 15.69
N LYS A 123 -2.97 11.04 14.64
CA LYS A 123 -3.77 10.07 13.88
C LYS A 123 -2.91 9.48 12.76
N VAL A 124 -2.93 8.17 12.62
CA VAL A 124 -2.23 7.46 11.54
C VAL A 124 -3.27 6.69 10.73
N ASP A 125 -3.31 6.95 9.43
CA ASP A 125 -4.12 6.23 8.46
C ASP A 125 -3.19 5.36 7.60
N VAL A 126 -3.36 4.04 7.66
CA VAL A 126 -2.49 3.09 6.94
C VAL A 126 -3.30 2.40 5.84
N GLN A 127 -2.86 2.57 4.61
CA GLN A 127 -3.47 1.96 3.43
C GLN A 127 -2.55 0.90 2.84
N VAL A 128 -3.06 -0.33 2.73
CA VAL A 128 -2.32 -1.42 2.07
C VAL A 128 -2.65 -1.43 0.58
N GLY A 129 -1.62 -1.58 -0.26
CA GLY A 129 -1.81 -1.63 -1.71
C GLY A 129 -0.57 -2.13 -2.46
N ASP A 130 -0.71 -2.32 -3.77
CA ASP A 130 0.45 -2.61 -4.62
C ASP A 130 1.26 -1.34 -4.92
N TRP A 131 2.49 -1.51 -5.45
CA TRP A 131 3.41 -0.40 -5.68
C TRP A 131 2.94 0.59 -6.76
N LEU A 132 2.16 0.14 -7.76
CA LEU A 132 1.63 1.02 -8.80
C LEU A 132 0.58 1.97 -8.20
N PHE A 133 -0.36 1.38 -7.48
CA PHE A 133 -1.40 2.13 -6.78
C PHE A 133 -0.78 3.10 -5.76
N LEU A 134 0.12 2.62 -4.89
CA LEU A 134 0.74 3.45 -3.86
C LEU A 134 1.59 4.58 -4.45
N THR A 135 2.32 4.33 -5.54
CA THR A 135 3.09 5.38 -6.24
C THR A 135 2.16 6.48 -6.76
N GLN A 136 1.01 6.10 -7.33
CA GLN A 136 0.02 7.07 -7.81
C GLN A 136 -0.61 7.87 -6.66
N GLU A 137 -0.93 7.22 -5.53
CA GLU A 137 -1.47 7.89 -4.34
C GLU A 137 -0.51 8.94 -3.78
N VAL A 138 0.81 8.66 -3.79
CA VAL A 138 1.83 9.64 -3.39
C VAL A 138 1.91 10.78 -4.40
N LEU A 139 1.91 10.50 -5.71
CA LEU A 139 1.95 11.54 -6.75
C LEU A 139 0.78 12.50 -6.67
N GLU A 140 -0.39 12.01 -6.26
CA GLU A 140 -1.61 12.79 -6.09
C GLU A 140 -1.76 13.39 -4.66
N ALA A 141 -0.72 13.26 -3.82
CA ALA A 141 -0.69 13.72 -2.43
C ALA A 141 -1.86 13.20 -1.54
N ARG A 142 -2.43 12.04 -1.88
CA ARG A 142 -3.42 11.36 -1.03
C ARG A 142 -2.77 10.57 0.10
N ILE A 143 -1.54 10.10 -0.13
CA ILE A 143 -0.67 9.47 0.86
C ILE A 143 0.55 10.39 1.06
N ASP A 144 0.98 10.56 2.31
CA ASP A 144 2.11 11.40 2.65
C ASP A 144 3.43 10.68 2.37
N ILE A 145 3.50 9.40 2.71
CA ILE A 145 4.65 8.53 2.50
C ILE A 145 4.19 7.11 2.18
N ALA A 146 4.85 6.44 1.24
CA ALA A 146 4.64 5.02 0.98
C ALA A 146 5.89 4.20 1.27
N ILE A 147 5.69 2.93 1.67
CA ILE A 147 6.74 1.91 1.79
C ILE A 147 6.37 0.75 0.87
N CYS A 148 6.97 0.73 -0.30
CA CYS A 148 6.74 -0.29 -1.31
C CYS A 148 7.95 -0.46 -2.23
N GLU A 149 7.84 -1.30 -3.24
CA GLU A 149 8.85 -1.50 -4.27
C GLU A 149 9.13 -0.19 -5.01
N LEU A 150 10.42 0.05 -5.34
CA LEU A 150 10.91 1.37 -5.75
C LEU A 150 11.07 1.56 -7.26
N SER A 151 11.01 0.49 -8.08
CA SER A 151 11.38 0.58 -9.50
C SER A 151 10.53 1.60 -10.25
N VAL A 152 9.22 1.53 -10.09
CA VAL A 152 8.28 2.45 -10.75
C VAL A 152 8.41 3.87 -10.22
N ALA A 153 8.57 4.05 -8.91
CA ALA A 153 8.70 5.37 -8.32
C ALA A 153 9.96 6.12 -8.80
N ARG A 154 11.02 5.39 -9.11
CA ARG A 154 12.28 5.95 -9.65
C ARG A 154 12.14 6.55 -11.06
N GLU A 155 11.08 6.20 -11.79
CA GLU A 155 10.79 6.75 -13.11
C GLU A 155 10.16 8.16 -13.06
N TYR A 156 9.74 8.61 -11.87
CA TYR A 156 9.08 9.89 -11.68
C TYR A 156 10.02 10.91 -11.01
N ASP A 157 10.40 11.96 -11.72
CA ASP A 157 11.23 13.04 -11.19
C ASP A 157 10.63 13.75 -9.98
N ARG A 158 9.32 13.72 -9.86
CA ARG A 158 8.56 14.30 -8.72
C ARG A 158 8.68 13.51 -7.43
N LEU A 159 9.22 12.30 -7.47
CA LEU A 159 9.36 11.44 -6.31
C LEU A 159 10.79 11.40 -5.79
N VAL A 160 10.92 11.20 -4.49
CA VAL A 160 12.16 10.84 -3.82
C VAL A 160 11.99 9.45 -3.25
N THR A 161 12.98 8.60 -3.49
CA THR A 161 13.01 7.23 -2.98
C THR A 161 14.21 7.04 -2.06
N GLU A 162 14.02 6.28 -1.00
CA GLU A 162 15.08 5.86 -0.07
C GLU A 162 14.94 4.36 0.20
N ALA A 163 15.95 3.58 -0.16
CA ALA A 163 15.91 2.14 0.03
C ALA A 163 16.01 1.76 1.51
N LEU A 164 15.25 0.74 1.91
CA LEU A 164 15.32 0.09 3.21
C LEU A 164 16.12 -1.23 3.11
N PRO A 165 16.49 -1.85 4.24
CA PRO A 165 17.20 -3.13 4.23
C PRO A 165 16.46 -4.21 3.44
N ARG A 166 17.23 -5.11 2.81
CA ARG A 166 16.69 -6.26 2.11
C ARG A 166 16.42 -7.39 3.10
N HIS A 167 15.33 -8.10 2.89
CA HIS A 167 15.00 -9.29 3.66
C HIS A 167 14.91 -10.50 2.72
N PRO A 168 15.41 -11.66 3.13
CA PRO A 168 15.34 -12.86 2.31
C PRO A 168 13.88 -13.29 2.09
N GLY A 169 13.59 -13.77 0.87
CA GLY A 169 12.33 -14.42 0.54
C GLY A 169 12.43 -15.93 0.73
N TYR A 170 11.35 -16.55 1.14
CA TYR A 170 11.25 -17.98 1.36
C TYR A 170 10.04 -18.55 0.64
N LEU A 171 10.23 -19.71 0.01
CA LEU A 171 9.13 -20.51 -0.49
C LEU A 171 8.67 -21.45 0.62
N VAL A 172 7.40 -21.40 0.94
CA VAL A 172 6.80 -22.13 2.07
C VAL A 172 5.65 -23.01 1.61
N VAL A 173 5.47 -24.13 2.29
CA VAL A 173 4.40 -25.08 2.02
C VAL A 173 3.78 -25.59 3.33
N ARG A 174 2.60 -26.21 3.27
CA ARG A 174 2.03 -26.92 4.43
C ARG A 174 2.93 -28.11 4.84
N PRO A 175 2.93 -28.54 6.10
CA PRO A 175 3.83 -29.60 6.57
C PRO A 175 3.64 -30.96 5.87
N GLN A 176 2.45 -31.24 5.34
CA GLN A 176 2.14 -32.48 4.62
C GLN A 176 2.29 -32.37 3.10
N HIS A 177 2.87 -31.27 2.61
CA HIS A 177 3.12 -31.07 1.18
C HIS A 177 4.14 -32.09 0.64
N PRO A 178 3.99 -32.58 -0.61
CA PRO A 178 4.94 -33.56 -1.18
C PRO A 178 6.39 -33.11 -1.19
N LEU A 179 6.67 -31.80 -1.24
CA LEU A 179 8.03 -31.24 -1.18
C LEU A 179 8.53 -30.96 0.24
N ALA A 180 7.69 -31.08 1.27
CA ALA A 180 8.11 -30.83 2.63
C ALA A 180 9.16 -31.82 3.11
N GLY A 181 10.28 -31.29 3.64
CA GLY A 181 11.38 -32.11 4.14
C GLY A 181 12.26 -32.79 3.07
N GLN A 182 11.99 -32.54 1.79
CA GLN A 182 12.90 -33.00 0.73
C GLN A 182 14.17 -32.12 0.69
N PRO A 183 15.37 -32.70 0.74
CA PRO A 183 16.61 -31.94 0.68
C PRO A 183 16.94 -31.53 -0.77
N ARG A 184 17.60 -30.39 -0.94
CA ARG A 184 18.17 -29.93 -2.20
C ARG A 184 17.20 -29.90 -3.38
N LEU A 185 16.04 -29.26 -3.12
CA LEU A 185 15.07 -29.01 -4.17
C LEU A 185 15.65 -28.08 -5.26
N ASP A 186 15.20 -28.27 -6.48
CA ASP A 186 15.40 -27.31 -7.55
C ASP A 186 14.12 -26.46 -7.79
N LEU A 187 14.29 -25.33 -8.47
CA LEU A 187 13.20 -24.42 -8.74
C LEU A 187 12.13 -25.04 -9.66
N GLU A 188 12.50 -25.91 -10.57
CA GLU A 188 11.58 -26.55 -11.52
C GLU A 188 10.60 -27.49 -10.79
N GLN A 189 11.11 -28.27 -9.82
CA GLN A 189 10.27 -29.11 -8.96
C GLN A 189 9.23 -28.28 -8.19
N VAL A 190 9.64 -27.12 -7.69
CA VAL A 190 8.75 -26.21 -6.92
C VAL A 190 7.72 -25.57 -7.85
N LEU A 191 8.11 -25.14 -9.06
CA LEU A 191 7.22 -24.50 -10.03
C LEU A 191 6.23 -25.49 -10.70
N ALA A 192 6.36 -26.80 -10.45
CA ALA A 192 5.33 -27.76 -10.80
C ALA A 192 4.04 -27.61 -9.99
N TYR A 193 4.11 -26.89 -8.87
CA TYR A 193 2.95 -26.58 -8.00
C TYR A 193 2.47 -25.14 -8.20
N PRO A 194 1.19 -24.85 -7.91
CA PRO A 194 0.67 -23.48 -7.97
C PRO A 194 1.43 -22.57 -7.00
N LEU A 195 1.93 -21.44 -7.49
CA LEU A 195 2.56 -20.43 -6.65
C LEU A 195 1.54 -19.38 -6.22
N VAL A 196 1.44 -19.12 -4.92
CA VAL A 196 0.65 -18.02 -4.36
C VAL A 196 1.58 -16.97 -3.76
N ALA A 197 1.39 -15.73 -4.19
CA ALA A 197 2.14 -14.59 -3.67
C ALA A 197 1.28 -13.32 -3.70
N SER A 198 1.69 -12.32 -2.94
CA SER A 198 1.27 -10.95 -3.21
C SER A 198 1.97 -10.46 -4.49
N SER A 199 1.69 -9.24 -4.89
CA SER A 199 2.27 -8.65 -6.09
C SER A 199 3.80 -8.84 -6.14
N LEU A 200 4.32 -9.48 -7.20
CA LEU A 200 5.76 -9.70 -7.41
C LEU A 200 6.31 -8.66 -8.40
N PRO A 201 7.43 -7.99 -8.07
CA PRO A 201 8.08 -7.09 -9.02
C PRO A 201 8.55 -7.84 -10.27
N GLU A 202 8.59 -7.14 -11.41
CA GLU A 202 9.03 -7.74 -12.69
C GLU A 202 10.43 -8.35 -12.66
N ARG A 203 11.31 -7.86 -11.76
CA ARG A 203 12.65 -8.41 -11.58
C ARG A 203 12.65 -9.88 -11.11
N ILE A 204 11.54 -10.36 -10.54
CA ILE A 204 11.36 -11.76 -10.09
C ILE A 204 10.55 -12.53 -11.15
N LYS A 205 10.95 -12.43 -12.42
CA LYS A 205 10.24 -13.06 -13.56
C LYS A 205 10.27 -14.60 -13.54
N GLN A 206 11.21 -15.20 -12.79
CA GLN A 206 11.31 -16.65 -12.65
C GLN A 206 10.10 -17.25 -11.94
N LEU A 207 9.51 -16.50 -11.02
CA LEU A 207 8.33 -16.92 -10.28
C LEU A 207 7.05 -16.44 -10.98
N LYS A 208 6.39 -17.33 -11.70
CA LYS A 208 5.07 -17.07 -12.28
C LYS A 208 4.00 -17.37 -11.23
N THR A 209 3.38 -16.32 -10.70
CA THR A 209 2.30 -16.46 -9.73
C THR A 209 1.07 -17.09 -10.39
N SER A 210 0.60 -18.20 -9.84
CA SER A 210 -0.67 -18.84 -10.24
C SER A 210 -1.87 -18.18 -9.56
N ILE A 211 -1.68 -17.76 -8.30
CA ILE A 211 -2.69 -17.10 -7.49
C ILE A 211 -2.08 -15.81 -6.92
N ARG A 212 -2.59 -14.66 -7.37
CA ARG A 212 -2.20 -13.36 -6.83
C ARG A 212 -3.21 -12.91 -5.79
N VAL A 213 -2.72 -12.45 -4.65
CA VAL A 213 -3.51 -11.96 -3.52
C VAL A 213 -2.96 -10.64 -2.98
N ASP A 214 -3.77 -9.89 -2.25
CA ASP A 214 -3.39 -8.56 -1.77
C ASP A 214 -2.91 -8.56 -0.31
N THR A 215 -3.03 -9.69 0.40
CA THR A 215 -2.60 -9.80 1.81
C THR A 215 -1.84 -11.11 2.06
N LEU A 216 -0.91 -11.07 3.01
CA LEU A 216 -0.16 -12.27 3.41
C LEU A 216 -1.02 -13.28 4.18
N ASP A 217 -2.13 -12.86 4.79
CA ASP A 217 -3.07 -13.78 5.45
C ASP A 217 -3.78 -14.67 4.41
N LEU A 218 -4.08 -14.15 3.23
CA LEU A 218 -4.59 -14.97 2.13
C LEU A 218 -3.53 -15.94 1.61
N VAL A 219 -2.26 -15.52 1.50
CA VAL A 219 -1.15 -16.45 1.17
C VAL A 219 -1.13 -17.60 2.19
N ARG A 220 -1.14 -17.30 3.48
CA ARG A 220 -1.16 -18.31 4.56
C ARG A 220 -2.33 -19.26 4.45
N SER A 221 -3.55 -18.72 4.29
CA SER A 221 -4.77 -19.53 4.22
C SER A 221 -4.76 -20.50 3.04
N ILE A 222 -4.29 -20.04 1.88
CA ILE A 222 -4.20 -20.84 0.65
C ILE A 222 -3.15 -21.96 0.83
N VAL A 223 -1.95 -21.63 1.35
CA VAL A 223 -0.88 -22.61 1.58
C VAL A 223 -1.31 -23.69 2.56
N ILE A 224 -1.94 -23.31 3.67
CA ILE A 224 -2.42 -24.26 4.67
C ILE A 224 -3.50 -25.21 4.10
N GLY A 225 -4.35 -24.70 3.22
CA GLY A 225 -5.50 -25.42 2.67
C GLY A 225 -5.24 -26.18 1.37
N SER A 226 -4.01 -26.17 0.81
CA SER A 226 -3.76 -26.74 -0.51
C SER A 226 -2.31 -27.19 -0.69
N ASP A 227 -1.97 -27.68 -1.89
CA ASP A 227 -0.59 -27.92 -2.34
C ASP A 227 0.02 -26.71 -3.07
N ALA A 228 -0.44 -25.50 -2.77
CA ALA A 228 0.17 -24.31 -3.28
C ALA A 228 1.45 -23.97 -2.50
N VAL A 229 2.44 -23.48 -3.23
CA VAL A 229 3.68 -22.92 -2.66
C VAL A 229 3.46 -21.43 -2.39
N GLY A 230 3.68 -20.99 -1.17
CA GLY A 230 3.58 -19.59 -0.77
C GLY A 230 4.92 -18.89 -0.80
N LEU A 231 4.92 -17.58 -1.07
CA LEU A 231 6.08 -16.72 -0.88
C LEU A 231 5.88 -15.87 0.39
N LEU A 232 6.82 -15.98 1.32
CA LEU A 232 6.95 -15.12 2.50
C LEU A 232 8.30 -14.40 2.48
N ALA A 233 8.43 -13.35 3.27
CA ALA A 233 9.67 -12.60 3.43
C ALA A 233 10.02 -12.46 4.93
N GLY A 234 11.32 -12.54 5.23
CA GLY A 234 11.85 -12.47 6.58
C GLY A 234 11.90 -13.83 7.29
N ALA A 235 13.06 -14.15 7.85
CA ALA A 235 13.30 -15.43 8.53
C ALA A 235 12.43 -15.58 9.78
N ASP A 236 12.22 -14.51 10.54
CA ASP A 236 11.38 -14.50 11.75
C ASP A 236 9.94 -14.90 11.44
N GLU A 237 9.37 -14.38 10.35
CA GLU A 237 8.01 -14.67 9.94
C GLU A 237 7.84 -16.16 9.60
N VAL A 238 8.80 -16.69 8.85
CA VAL A 238 8.82 -18.11 8.48
C VAL A 238 9.04 -19.01 9.69
N ALA A 239 9.94 -18.64 10.59
CA ALA A 239 10.22 -19.38 11.83
C ALA A 239 8.99 -19.42 12.74
N GLU A 240 8.22 -18.34 12.81
CA GLU A 240 6.99 -18.29 13.61
C GLU A 240 5.90 -19.20 13.03
N GLU A 241 5.74 -19.25 11.71
CA GLU A 241 4.81 -20.18 11.07
C GLU A 241 5.24 -21.64 11.25
N ALA A 242 6.55 -21.91 11.23
CA ALA A 242 7.10 -23.24 11.50
C ALA A 242 6.87 -23.67 12.97
N LYS A 243 7.11 -22.77 13.93
CA LYS A 243 6.83 -23.02 15.36
C LYS A 243 5.35 -23.35 15.63
N ARG A 244 4.45 -22.71 14.90
CA ARG A 244 3.01 -23.00 14.97
C ARG A 244 2.61 -24.29 14.27
N GLY A 245 3.55 -24.96 13.59
CA GLY A 245 3.29 -26.18 12.83
C GLY A 245 2.38 -25.99 11.62
N ARG A 246 2.27 -24.76 11.11
CA ARG A 246 1.34 -24.42 10.02
C ARG A 246 2.01 -24.47 8.65
N MET A 247 3.27 -24.07 8.56
CA MET A 247 4.04 -24.07 7.32
C MET A 247 5.49 -24.47 7.58
N VAL A 248 6.18 -24.91 6.53
CA VAL A 248 7.62 -25.18 6.53
C VAL A 248 8.25 -24.50 5.32
N ALA A 249 9.46 -23.96 5.50
CA ALA A 249 10.26 -23.48 4.38
C ALA A 249 10.79 -24.65 3.57
N LEU A 250 10.82 -24.48 2.26
CA LEU A 250 11.48 -25.42 1.36
C LEU A 250 13.00 -25.25 1.44
N ASP A 251 13.73 -26.37 1.41
CA ASP A 251 15.21 -26.38 1.36
C ASP A 251 15.69 -26.03 -0.06
N LEU A 252 15.64 -24.73 -0.36
CA LEU A 252 15.98 -24.18 -1.66
C LEU A 252 16.67 -22.83 -1.50
N GLU A 253 17.93 -22.75 -1.90
CA GLU A 253 18.67 -21.51 -1.87
C GLU A 253 18.39 -20.65 -3.11
N LEU A 254 17.78 -19.48 -2.89
CA LEU A 254 17.45 -18.49 -3.92
C LEU A 254 18.06 -17.13 -3.54
N PRO A 255 19.38 -16.90 -3.73
CA PRO A 255 20.04 -15.65 -3.31
C PRO A 255 19.47 -14.39 -3.93
N TRP A 256 18.83 -14.52 -5.10
CA TRP A 256 18.15 -13.44 -5.80
C TRP A 256 16.73 -13.15 -5.24
N LEU A 257 16.18 -14.05 -4.41
CA LEU A 257 14.85 -13.89 -3.84
C LEU A 257 14.93 -13.09 -2.53
N HIS A 258 14.81 -11.80 -2.64
CA HIS A 258 14.81 -10.87 -1.51
C HIS A 258 13.84 -9.72 -1.76
N THR A 259 13.42 -9.05 -0.70
CA THR A 259 12.64 -7.82 -0.79
C THR A 259 13.52 -6.66 -1.28
N GLU A 260 12.93 -5.74 -2.02
CA GLU A 260 13.58 -4.49 -2.42
C GLU A 260 12.53 -3.39 -2.41
N TYR A 261 12.35 -2.80 -1.25
CA TYR A 261 11.40 -1.75 -1.02
C TYR A 261 12.04 -0.59 -0.24
N GLY A 262 11.32 0.49 -0.12
CA GLY A 262 11.77 1.66 0.63
C GLY A 262 10.72 2.74 0.69
N PHE A 263 11.11 3.89 1.21
CA PHE A 263 10.27 5.07 1.26
C PHE A 263 10.09 5.70 -0.10
N ILE A 264 8.87 6.15 -0.37
CA ILE A 264 8.50 6.96 -1.54
C ILE A 264 7.73 8.16 -1.01
N ARG A 265 8.13 9.37 -1.41
CA ARG A 265 7.47 10.64 -1.06
C ARG A 265 7.63 11.67 -2.15
N LEU A 266 6.85 12.73 -2.13
CA LEU A 266 7.01 13.85 -3.05
C LEU A 266 8.33 14.59 -2.80
N ARG A 267 9.05 14.96 -3.89
CA ARG A 267 10.33 15.64 -3.84
C ARG A 267 10.22 17.05 -3.27
N ASP A 268 9.25 17.81 -3.76
CA ASP A 268 9.10 19.24 -3.45
C ASP A 268 8.24 19.47 -2.20
N ARG A 269 8.03 18.42 -1.41
CA ARG A 269 7.26 18.47 -0.17
C ARG A 269 8.18 18.29 1.03
N THR A 270 8.22 19.30 1.91
CA THR A 270 8.93 19.18 3.20
C THR A 270 8.23 18.15 4.07
N PRO A 271 8.93 17.10 4.56
CA PRO A 271 8.33 16.13 5.46
C PRO A 271 7.77 16.80 6.71
N SER A 272 6.57 16.40 7.12
CA SER A 272 6.01 16.83 8.40
C SER A 272 6.82 16.27 9.59
N PRO A 273 6.70 16.82 10.80
CA PRO A 273 7.32 16.23 11.99
C PRO A 273 6.87 14.78 12.21
N ALA A 274 5.59 14.47 11.97
CA ALA A 274 5.04 13.13 12.05
C ALA A 274 5.65 12.17 11.02
N GLU A 275 5.79 12.64 9.78
CA GLU A 275 6.43 11.90 8.69
C GLU A 275 7.91 11.63 8.99
N THR A 276 8.64 12.65 9.48
CA THR A 276 10.04 12.51 9.88
C THR A 276 10.20 11.52 11.03
N ALA A 277 9.36 11.61 12.06
CA ALA A 277 9.37 10.69 13.20
C ALA A 277 9.04 9.26 12.77
N PHE A 278 8.02 9.08 11.92
CA PHE A 278 7.66 7.78 11.35
C PHE A 278 8.81 7.16 10.56
N MET A 279 9.42 7.92 9.65
CA MET A 279 10.55 7.44 8.85
C MET A 279 11.72 6.98 9.73
N GLN A 280 12.05 7.74 10.79
CA GLN A 280 13.12 7.36 11.70
C GLN A 280 12.78 6.06 12.43
N ILE A 281 11.58 5.95 12.99
CA ILE A 281 11.14 4.76 13.71
C ILE A 281 11.09 3.55 12.75
N ALA A 282 10.61 3.73 11.53
CA ALA A 282 10.55 2.65 10.54
C ALA A 282 11.95 2.17 10.15
N ARG A 283 12.94 3.08 9.95
CA ARG A 283 14.35 2.69 9.72
C ARG A 283 14.92 1.86 10.87
N ASP A 284 14.68 2.30 12.11
CA ASP A 284 15.18 1.59 13.30
C ASP A 284 14.58 0.17 13.35
N VAL A 285 13.28 0.04 13.12
CA VAL A 285 12.59 -1.27 13.08
C VAL A 285 13.12 -2.14 11.95
N GLU A 286 13.31 -1.59 10.76
CA GLU A 286 13.85 -2.32 9.61
C GLU A 286 15.26 -2.85 9.88
N GLN A 287 16.11 -2.06 10.54
CA GLN A 287 17.44 -2.52 10.96
C GLN A 287 17.36 -3.63 12.00
N GLU A 288 16.46 -3.54 12.99
CA GLU A 288 16.23 -4.60 13.97
C GLU A 288 15.78 -5.90 13.29
N VAL A 289 14.86 -5.80 12.33
CA VAL A 289 14.37 -6.96 11.54
C VAL A 289 15.52 -7.55 10.71
N ALA A 290 16.31 -6.73 10.04
CA ALA A 290 17.44 -7.19 9.23
C ALA A 290 18.48 -7.95 10.07
N HIS A 291 18.82 -7.44 11.27
CA HIS A 291 19.73 -8.12 12.19
C HIS A 291 19.20 -9.48 12.64
N ARG A 292 17.91 -9.59 12.98
CA ARG A 292 17.29 -10.87 13.35
C ARG A 292 17.29 -11.86 12.18
N ASN A 293 16.98 -11.41 10.97
CA ASN A 293 17.01 -12.25 9.78
C ASN A 293 18.42 -12.80 9.49
N SER A 294 19.47 -12.01 9.73
CA SER A 294 20.86 -12.47 9.57
C SER A 294 21.24 -13.50 10.63
N ALA A 295 20.83 -13.30 11.89
CA ALA A 295 21.11 -14.24 12.97
C ALA A 295 20.33 -15.57 12.87
N ALA A 296 19.20 -15.57 12.16
CA ALA A 296 18.40 -16.79 11.94
C ALA A 296 18.86 -17.60 10.72
N ALA A 297 19.73 -17.01 9.88
CA ALA A 297 20.31 -17.66 8.71
C ALA A 297 21.68 -18.34 8.99
N GLU A 298 22.29 -18.05 10.15
CA GLU A 298 23.49 -18.72 10.69
C GLU A 298 23.09 -19.93 11.56
#